data_8328a5c5ecadca40faea1b01f47d37e1
#
_entry.id   8328a5c5ecadca40faea1b01f47d37e1
#
_cell.length_a   1.000
_cell.length_b   1.000
_cell.length_c   1.000
_cell.angle_alpha   90.00
_cell.angle_beta   90.00
_cell.angle_gamma   90.00
#
_symmetry.space_group_name_H-M   'P 1'
#
loop_
_entity.id
_entity.type
_entity.pdbx_description
1 polymer ?
#
loop_
_entity_poly.entity_id
_entity_poly.type
_entity_poly.pdbx_seq_one_letter_code
_entity_poly.pdbx_strand_id
1 'polypeptide(L)'
;MEEDNNSVVTEMEIDDEEEDNIFPTPLAILDGKYHLFQKLGEGSTASVYLGHSPCDKTHTLYSFKIVNPDKNDKTLFEREVEMLGQIDHENVMKVYHSGMGKLQKANGEINERYYIMLEYLPHGELLDYIYLNGGFGEEYARLIMNDLLNGLEACHDSGIVHRDIKGENIMLDKDYKVKLVDFGFATNKTQGKLTTFLGTLNYAAPELHLHQPYYGVSSDIFSLGVTIYVIITGSLPFKYPVINDSLYKYIFRNDYNSFWAKKKFQLSPSFKELFNSMIAMNYTQRPSIAEIRKSKWMREMKEELIPQLKTEYMRRELIVKQKREEMIMKKNIVGNQCNKENKVYKGDQFDYNELISKIERINISNKESISKYAIETNNDKEKESYVIMKRILNEKGYEYKEDEKDCSLNVSVDTNEKRRIKVYLKKHENKYYIDFDKGDMNKEEFLRFYHNILILHN
;
A
#
# COMPACT_ATOMS: atom_id res chain seq x y z
N MET A 1 61.69 -0.50 55.90
CA MET A 1 60.24 -0.57 56.14
C MET A 1 59.61 0.02 54.87
N GLU A 2 59.41 -0.82 53.90
CA GLU A 2 58.70 -0.54 52.65
C GLU A 2 57.39 -1.30 52.74
N GLU A 3 56.28 -0.59 52.79
CA GLU A 3 54.95 -1.19 52.75
C GLU A 3 54.51 -1.30 51.30
N ASP A 4 54.41 -2.53 50.82
CA ASP A 4 53.78 -2.88 49.51
C ASP A 4 52.25 -2.66 49.60
N ASN A 5 51.76 -1.67 48.82
CA ASN A 5 50.34 -1.50 48.58
C ASN A 5 49.99 -2.22 47.27
N ASN A 6 49.59 -3.48 47.41
CA ASN A 6 49.06 -4.26 46.31
C ASN A 6 47.55 -4.02 46.25
N SER A 7 47.08 -3.10 45.39
CA SER A 7 45.66 -2.90 45.08
C SER A 7 45.21 -4.00 44.14
N VAL A 8 44.48 -4.95 44.68
CA VAL A 8 43.74 -5.97 43.93
C VAL A 8 42.60 -5.25 43.19
N VAL A 9 42.74 -5.13 41.86
CA VAL A 9 41.65 -4.77 40.99
C VAL A 9 40.80 -6.04 40.86
N THR A 10 39.67 -6.11 41.53
CA THR A 10 38.63 -7.09 41.32
C THR A 10 37.98 -6.73 39.98
N GLU A 11 38.24 -7.51 38.93
CA GLU A 11 37.40 -7.56 37.74
C GLU A 11 36.00 -7.95 38.22
N MET A 12 35.05 -7.04 38.07
CA MET A 12 33.63 -7.39 38.15
C MET A 12 33.34 -8.29 36.97
N GLU A 13 33.18 -9.58 37.24
CA GLU A 13 32.46 -10.47 36.33
C GLU A 13 31.03 -9.88 36.21
N ILE A 14 30.69 -9.34 35.05
CA ILE A 14 29.33 -8.97 34.72
C ILE A 14 28.63 -10.33 34.50
N ASP A 15 27.65 -10.62 35.37
CA ASP A 15 26.85 -11.82 35.29
C ASP A 15 26.19 -11.88 33.90
N ASP A 16 26.49 -12.92 33.11
CA ASP A 16 25.89 -13.20 31.80
C ASP A 16 24.34 -13.33 31.83
N GLU A 17 23.75 -13.39 33.03
CA GLU A 17 22.30 -13.48 33.27
C GLU A 17 21.55 -12.11 33.14
N GLU A 18 22.23 -10.96 33.19
CA GLU A 18 21.59 -9.64 33.01
C GLU A 18 21.45 -9.24 31.54
N GLU A 19 22.23 -9.80 30.62
CA GLU A 19 22.13 -9.49 29.17
C GLU A 19 20.90 -10.12 28.50
N ASP A 20 20.33 -11.20 29.02
CA ASP A 20 19.18 -11.93 28.42
C ASP A 20 17.83 -11.22 28.58
N ASN A 21 17.73 -10.13 29.35
CA ASN A 21 16.47 -9.44 29.67
C ASN A 21 16.21 -8.15 28.88
N ILE A 22 17.03 -7.82 27.86
CA ILE A 22 16.86 -6.60 27.07
C ILE A 22 15.63 -6.69 26.15
N PHE A 23 15.28 -7.90 25.69
CA PHE A 23 14.17 -8.13 24.78
C PHE A 23 13.00 -8.87 25.46
N PRO A 24 11.75 -8.57 25.06
CA PRO A 24 10.59 -9.29 25.59
C PRO A 24 10.59 -10.75 25.16
N THR A 25 9.84 -11.59 25.88
CA THR A 25 9.63 -12.99 25.53
C THR A 25 9.18 -13.11 24.07
N PRO A 26 9.82 -13.96 23.25
CA PRO A 26 9.48 -14.07 21.83
C PRO A 26 8.09 -14.66 21.61
N LEU A 27 7.35 -14.08 20.67
CA LEU A 27 6.07 -14.62 20.17
C LEU A 27 6.29 -15.89 19.36
N ALA A 28 7.43 -15.98 18.69
CA ALA A 28 7.86 -17.14 17.91
C ALA A 28 9.38 -17.16 17.77
N ILE A 29 9.93 -18.34 17.51
CA ILE A 29 11.34 -18.56 17.21
C ILE A 29 11.43 -19.12 15.78
N LEU A 30 12.26 -18.50 14.95
CA LEU A 30 12.49 -18.91 13.58
C LEU A 30 13.87 -19.57 13.48
N ASP A 31 13.90 -20.84 12.99
CA ASP A 31 15.07 -21.71 12.86
C ASP A 31 15.88 -21.95 14.14
N GLY A 32 15.28 -21.76 15.31
CA GLY A 32 16.00 -21.79 16.60
C GLY A 32 17.04 -20.67 16.74
N LYS A 33 17.06 -19.71 15.82
CA LYS A 33 18.12 -18.72 15.67
C LYS A 33 17.62 -17.27 15.81
N TYR A 34 16.38 -16.98 15.38
CA TYR A 34 15.83 -15.63 15.40
C TYR A 34 14.63 -15.56 16.34
N HIS A 35 14.67 -14.64 17.29
CA HIS A 35 13.58 -14.36 18.22
C HIS A 35 12.68 -13.26 17.66
N LEU A 36 11.40 -13.59 17.42
CA LEU A 36 10.38 -12.69 16.90
C LEU A 36 9.48 -12.25 18.05
N PHE A 37 9.47 -10.99 18.41
CA PHE A 37 8.83 -10.51 19.63
C PHE A 37 7.71 -9.48 19.42
N GLN A 38 7.57 -8.92 18.24
CA GLN A 38 6.49 -7.97 17.91
C GLN A 38 5.98 -8.18 16.49
N LYS A 39 4.66 -8.23 16.32
CA LYS A 39 4.07 -8.20 14.97
C LYS A 39 3.95 -6.75 14.51
N LEU A 40 4.66 -6.40 13.43
CA LEU A 40 4.68 -5.06 12.83
C LEU A 40 3.51 -4.86 11.87
N GLY A 41 3.10 -5.91 11.14
CA GLY A 41 2.02 -5.84 10.16
C GLY A 41 1.51 -7.20 9.74
N GLU A 42 0.34 -7.20 9.11
CA GLU A 42 -0.30 -8.38 8.53
C GLU A 42 -0.91 -8.03 7.19
N GLY A 43 -0.48 -8.73 6.15
CA GLY A 43 -1.04 -8.67 4.81
C GLY A 43 -1.74 -9.96 4.42
N SER A 44 -2.32 -9.99 3.22
CA SER A 44 -2.98 -11.18 2.68
C SER A 44 -2.03 -12.36 2.45
N THR A 45 -0.78 -12.08 2.10
CA THR A 45 0.23 -13.08 1.72
C THR A 45 1.29 -13.33 2.79
N ALA A 46 1.51 -12.39 3.70
CA ALA A 46 2.57 -12.47 4.70
C ALA A 46 2.25 -11.69 5.97
N SER A 47 2.91 -12.07 7.07
CA SER A 47 2.98 -11.30 8.32
C SER A 47 4.39 -10.81 8.53
N VAL A 48 4.55 -9.57 9.01
CA VAL A 48 5.85 -8.97 9.31
C VAL A 48 6.06 -8.88 10.81
N TYR A 49 7.21 -9.34 11.27
CA TYR A 49 7.60 -9.34 12.69
C TYR A 49 8.89 -8.58 12.90
N LEU A 50 9.00 -7.91 14.04
CA LEU A 50 10.25 -7.40 14.55
C LEU A 50 10.96 -8.52 15.31
N GLY A 51 12.26 -8.68 15.07
CA GLY A 51 13.05 -9.70 15.75
C GLY A 51 14.55 -9.40 15.71
N HIS A 52 15.29 -10.23 16.39
CA HIS A 52 16.76 -10.19 16.44
C HIS A 52 17.34 -11.61 16.51
N SER A 53 18.66 -11.71 16.36
CA SER A 53 19.41 -12.94 16.67
C SER A 53 20.03 -12.82 18.05
N PRO A 54 19.75 -13.72 19.03
CA PRO A 54 20.40 -13.70 20.32
C PRO A 54 21.92 -13.86 20.27
N CYS A 55 22.43 -14.45 19.19
CA CYS A 55 23.86 -14.59 18.95
C CYS A 55 24.52 -13.30 18.42
N ASP A 56 23.73 -12.27 18.07
CA ASP A 56 24.24 -11.00 17.59
C ASP A 56 24.48 -10.04 18.76
N LYS A 57 25.74 -9.91 19.18
CA LYS A 57 26.15 -9.00 20.24
C LYS A 57 25.88 -7.51 19.96
N THR A 58 25.54 -7.16 18.72
CA THR A 58 25.16 -5.79 18.36
C THR A 58 23.68 -5.49 18.62
N HIS A 59 22.90 -6.51 19.00
CA HIS A 59 21.45 -6.43 19.23
C HIS A 59 20.69 -5.78 18.08
N THR A 60 21.16 -6.01 16.86
CA THR A 60 20.57 -5.43 15.66
C THR A 60 19.16 -5.96 15.45
N LEU A 61 18.23 -5.02 15.24
CA LEU A 61 16.83 -5.32 14.95
C LEU A 61 16.60 -5.49 13.45
N TYR A 62 15.78 -6.48 13.10
CA TYR A 62 15.40 -6.82 11.73
C TYR A 62 13.90 -6.96 11.60
N SER A 63 13.38 -6.73 10.41
CA SER A 63 12.01 -7.06 10.03
C SER A 63 11.99 -8.43 9.35
N PHE A 64 11.16 -9.34 9.84
CA PHE A 64 10.98 -10.67 9.27
C PHE A 64 9.62 -10.76 8.58
N LYS A 65 9.61 -10.77 7.26
CA LYS A 65 8.42 -11.03 6.46
C LYS A 65 8.23 -12.53 6.33
N ILE A 66 7.25 -13.08 7.05
CA ILE A 66 6.93 -14.51 7.08
C ILE A 66 5.76 -14.77 6.12
N VAL A 67 6.01 -15.54 5.09
CA VAL A 67 5.05 -15.83 4.02
C VAL A 67 4.06 -16.92 4.45
N ASN A 68 2.78 -16.74 4.13
CA ASN A 68 1.75 -17.74 4.40
C ASN A 68 1.89 -18.96 3.44
N PRO A 69 1.51 -20.18 3.88
CA PRO A 69 1.74 -21.39 3.11
C PRO A 69 0.69 -21.60 2.01
N ASP A 70 0.72 -20.82 0.96
CA ASP A 70 -0.05 -21.06 -0.25
C ASP A 70 0.90 -21.39 -1.42
N LYS A 71 0.45 -22.24 -2.36
CA LYS A 71 1.28 -22.65 -3.52
C LYS A 71 1.68 -21.48 -4.42
N ASN A 72 0.87 -20.43 -4.46
CA ASN A 72 1.15 -19.21 -5.22
C ASN A 72 2.17 -18.30 -4.53
N ASP A 73 2.30 -18.39 -3.22
CA ASP A 73 3.15 -17.51 -2.42
C ASP A 73 4.65 -17.80 -2.60
N LYS A 74 5.02 -19.05 -2.94
CA LYS A 74 6.42 -19.39 -3.23
C LYS A 74 6.97 -18.61 -4.42
N THR A 75 6.22 -18.52 -5.50
CA THR A 75 6.66 -17.81 -6.72
C THR A 75 6.76 -16.30 -6.47
N LEU A 76 5.83 -15.74 -5.71
CA LEU A 76 5.87 -14.32 -5.31
C LEU A 76 7.05 -14.03 -4.38
N PHE A 77 7.30 -14.92 -3.42
CA PHE A 77 8.44 -14.84 -2.52
C PHE A 77 9.77 -14.88 -3.29
N GLU A 78 9.98 -15.90 -4.13
CA GLU A 78 11.22 -16.07 -4.91
C GLU A 78 11.48 -14.84 -5.80
N ARG A 79 10.45 -14.29 -6.39
CA ARG A 79 10.52 -13.08 -7.22
C ARG A 79 10.88 -11.84 -6.40
N GLU A 80 10.24 -11.61 -5.26
CA GLU A 80 10.54 -10.47 -4.40
C GLU A 80 11.99 -10.50 -3.93
N VAL A 81 12.47 -11.68 -3.49
CA VAL A 81 13.86 -11.91 -3.10
C VAL A 81 14.83 -11.67 -4.25
N GLU A 82 14.52 -12.19 -5.45
CA GLU A 82 15.32 -12.00 -6.64
C GLU A 82 15.46 -10.51 -7.00
N MET A 83 14.34 -9.75 -6.98
CA MET A 83 14.35 -8.33 -7.32
C MET A 83 15.13 -7.51 -6.29
N LEU A 84 14.80 -7.66 -5.00
CA LEU A 84 15.48 -6.91 -3.93
C LEU A 84 16.96 -7.26 -3.80
N GLY A 85 17.33 -8.53 -4.00
CA GLY A 85 18.72 -8.99 -3.88
C GLY A 85 19.67 -8.42 -4.94
N GLN A 86 19.16 -7.82 -6.02
CA GLN A 86 19.94 -7.18 -7.08
C GLN A 86 20.26 -5.71 -6.79
N ILE A 87 19.66 -5.10 -5.75
CA ILE A 87 19.76 -3.67 -5.47
C ILE A 87 20.41 -3.47 -4.09
N ASP A 88 21.54 -2.79 -4.05
CA ASP A 88 22.16 -2.30 -2.80
C ASP A 88 22.27 -0.78 -2.87
N HIS A 89 21.31 -0.08 -2.27
CA HIS A 89 21.21 1.37 -2.32
C HIS A 89 20.56 1.94 -1.07
N GLU A 90 21.05 3.07 -0.56
CA GLU A 90 20.58 3.69 0.68
C GLU A 90 19.09 4.07 0.68
N ASN A 91 18.48 4.33 -0.47
CA ASN A 91 17.05 4.65 -0.61
C ASN A 91 16.19 3.46 -1.07
N VAL A 92 16.71 2.23 -0.95
CA VAL A 92 15.96 0.99 -1.20
C VAL A 92 16.09 0.10 0.03
N MET A 93 15.00 -0.61 0.41
CA MET A 93 15.01 -1.55 1.52
C MET A 93 16.05 -2.64 1.31
N LYS A 94 16.88 -2.90 2.32
CA LYS A 94 17.92 -3.93 2.25
C LYS A 94 17.38 -5.29 2.66
N VAL A 95 17.72 -6.31 1.89
CA VAL A 95 17.56 -7.73 2.24
C VAL A 95 18.86 -8.23 2.86
N TYR A 96 18.78 -8.89 4.01
CA TYR A 96 19.93 -9.51 4.67
C TYR A 96 19.98 -11.02 4.44
N HIS A 97 18.81 -11.67 4.48
CA HIS A 97 18.71 -13.11 4.30
C HIS A 97 17.31 -13.50 3.84
N SER A 98 17.20 -14.66 3.21
CA SER A 98 15.91 -15.26 2.86
C SER A 98 16.03 -16.75 2.79
N GLY A 99 14.94 -17.46 3.03
CA GLY A 99 14.94 -18.91 2.96
C GLY A 99 13.62 -19.54 3.41
N MET A 100 13.65 -20.82 3.58
CA MET A 100 12.60 -21.60 4.24
C MET A 100 13.11 -22.04 5.62
N GLY A 101 12.34 -21.74 6.67
CA GLY A 101 12.71 -22.00 8.04
C GLY A 101 11.59 -22.54 8.90
N LYS A 102 11.93 -23.14 10.03
CA LYS A 102 10.98 -23.66 11.03
C LYS A 102 10.55 -22.55 11.96
N LEU A 103 9.28 -22.14 11.86
CA LEU A 103 8.65 -21.17 12.76
C LEU A 103 7.99 -21.92 13.92
N GLN A 104 8.56 -21.81 15.13
CA GLN A 104 8.02 -22.33 16.37
C GLN A 104 7.27 -21.22 17.12
N LYS A 105 5.96 -21.36 17.28
CA LYS A 105 5.13 -20.45 18.05
C LYS A 105 5.20 -20.73 19.55
N ALA A 106 4.80 -19.77 20.38
CA ALA A 106 4.77 -19.92 21.85
C ALA A 106 3.89 -21.09 22.34
N ASN A 107 2.87 -21.50 21.57
CA ASN A 107 2.04 -22.67 21.89
C ASN A 107 2.67 -24.03 21.52
N GLY A 108 3.92 -24.05 21.05
CA GLY A 108 4.65 -25.24 20.65
C GLY A 108 4.39 -25.69 19.20
N GLU A 109 3.50 -25.04 18.46
CA GLU A 109 3.24 -25.33 17.05
C GLU A 109 4.46 -25.01 16.20
N ILE A 110 4.92 -25.95 15.38
CA ILE A 110 6.07 -25.78 14.48
C ILE A 110 5.58 -25.91 13.04
N ASN A 111 5.88 -24.90 12.21
CA ASN A 111 5.52 -24.86 10.80
C ASN A 111 6.71 -24.43 9.95
N GLU A 112 6.90 -25.05 8.80
CA GLU A 112 7.84 -24.53 7.80
C GLU A 112 7.26 -23.32 7.09
N ARG A 113 8.04 -22.24 6.96
CA ARG A 113 7.65 -20.97 6.35
C ARG A 113 8.77 -20.39 5.51
N TYR A 114 8.42 -19.82 4.37
CA TYR A 114 9.32 -18.92 3.68
C TYR A 114 9.41 -17.61 4.46
N TYR A 115 10.62 -17.04 4.53
CA TYR A 115 10.85 -15.77 5.19
C TYR A 115 11.87 -14.90 4.47
N ILE A 116 11.73 -13.60 4.61
CA ILE A 116 12.70 -12.60 4.18
C ILE A 116 13.10 -11.79 5.41
N MET A 117 14.39 -11.75 5.70
CA MET A 117 14.98 -10.91 6.74
C MET A 117 15.40 -9.59 6.11
N LEU A 118 14.75 -8.53 6.52
CA LEU A 118 14.83 -7.19 5.95
C LEU A 118 15.41 -6.21 6.95
N GLU A 119 15.91 -5.10 6.46
CA GLU A 119 16.20 -3.91 7.26
C GLU A 119 14.97 -3.49 8.07
N TYR A 120 15.17 -3.18 9.36
CA TYR A 120 14.11 -2.61 10.18
C TYR A 120 14.05 -1.11 9.99
N LEU A 121 12.88 -0.61 9.64
CA LEU A 121 12.59 0.80 9.39
C LEU A 121 11.70 1.34 10.51
N PRO A 122 12.28 1.88 11.61
CA PRO A 122 11.57 2.15 12.87
C PRO A 122 10.52 3.24 12.78
N HIS A 123 10.67 4.16 11.83
CA HIS A 123 9.77 5.30 11.71
C HIS A 123 8.54 5.03 10.83
N GLY A 124 8.48 3.84 10.16
CA GLY A 124 7.29 3.35 9.45
C GLY A 124 6.98 4.10 8.16
N GLU A 125 5.73 4.05 7.74
CA GLU A 125 5.26 4.54 6.44
C GLU A 125 5.18 6.08 6.38
N LEU A 126 5.71 6.68 5.31
CA LEU A 126 5.61 8.12 5.06
C LEU A 126 4.14 8.59 4.94
N LEU A 127 3.26 7.71 4.47
CA LEU A 127 1.85 8.03 4.33
C LEU A 127 1.17 8.38 5.66
N ASP A 128 1.53 7.70 6.77
CA ASP A 128 0.97 8.00 8.10
C ASP A 128 1.28 9.45 8.52
N TYR A 129 2.49 9.93 8.21
CA TYR A 129 2.89 11.32 8.47
C TYR A 129 2.09 12.33 7.67
N ILE A 130 1.73 11.97 6.43
CA ILE A 130 0.92 12.81 5.55
C ILE A 130 -0.54 12.79 5.99
N TYR A 131 -1.09 11.61 6.22
CA TYR A 131 -2.50 11.41 6.53
C TYR A 131 -2.93 12.15 7.81
N LEU A 132 -2.10 12.08 8.84
CA LEU A 132 -2.42 12.66 10.16
C LEU A 132 -2.05 14.13 10.30
N ASN A 133 -1.16 14.65 9.45
CA ASN A 133 -0.64 16.02 9.59
C ASN A 133 -0.84 16.88 8.34
N GLY A 134 -1.40 16.33 7.24
CA GLY A 134 -1.42 16.99 5.92
C GLY A 134 -0.11 16.88 5.17
N GLY A 135 -0.06 17.44 3.96
CA GLY A 135 1.13 17.40 3.11
C GLY A 135 2.33 18.16 3.71
N PHE A 136 3.50 17.91 3.14
CA PHE A 136 4.78 18.53 3.56
C PHE A 136 5.03 19.89 2.90
N GLY A 137 4.24 20.27 1.88
CA GLY A 137 4.54 21.43 1.04
C GLY A 137 5.70 21.18 0.09
N GLU A 138 5.93 22.15 -0.83
CA GLU A 138 6.90 21.95 -1.92
C GLU A 138 8.37 21.90 -1.46
N GLU A 139 8.75 22.70 -0.45
CA GLU A 139 10.16 22.80 -0.02
C GLU A 139 10.67 21.46 0.53
N TYR A 140 9.95 20.83 1.47
CA TYR A 140 10.31 19.52 1.99
C TYR A 140 10.09 18.41 0.98
N ALA A 141 9.05 18.52 0.13
CA ALA A 141 8.77 17.53 -0.89
C ALA A 141 9.90 17.40 -1.93
N ARG A 142 10.66 18.46 -2.21
CA ARG A 142 11.85 18.38 -3.09
C ARG A 142 12.93 17.48 -2.52
N LEU A 143 13.19 17.57 -1.21
CA LEU A 143 14.17 16.71 -0.52
C LEU A 143 13.72 15.25 -0.55
N ILE A 144 12.45 15.00 -0.22
CA ILE A 144 11.84 13.66 -0.27
C ILE A 144 11.88 13.11 -1.71
N MET A 145 11.57 13.95 -2.70
CA MET A 145 11.62 13.57 -4.11
C MET A 145 13.02 13.19 -4.55
N ASN A 146 14.06 13.89 -4.05
CA ASN A 146 15.45 13.57 -4.38
C ASN A 146 15.81 12.16 -3.92
N ASP A 147 15.46 11.77 -2.70
CA ASP A 147 15.69 10.42 -2.17
C ASP A 147 14.90 9.37 -2.97
N LEU A 148 13.63 9.66 -3.33
CA LEU A 148 12.83 8.78 -4.17
C LEU A 148 13.42 8.59 -5.56
N LEU A 149 13.95 9.65 -6.16
CA LEU A 149 14.64 9.57 -7.46
C LEU A 149 15.91 8.74 -7.36
N ASN A 150 16.70 8.87 -6.28
CA ASN A 150 17.89 8.05 -6.06
C ASN A 150 17.54 6.56 -5.99
N GLY A 151 16.54 6.20 -5.17
CA GLY A 151 16.09 4.81 -5.03
C GLY A 151 15.51 4.23 -6.31
N LEU A 152 14.67 5.01 -7.02
CA LEU A 152 14.05 4.57 -8.26
C LEU A 152 15.08 4.45 -9.41
N GLU A 153 16.05 5.34 -9.49
CA GLU A 153 17.16 5.28 -10.46
C GLU A 153 17.99 4.01 -10.23
N ALA A 154 18.34 3.69 -8.98
CA ALA A 154 19.04 2.45 -8.63
C ALA A 154 18.25 1.19 -9.05
N CYS A 155 16.91 1.20 -8.89
CA CYS A 155 16.07 0.13 -9.40
C CYS A 155 16.16 0.00 -10.92
N HIS A 156 15.92 1.10 -11.64
CA HIS A 156 15.91 1.11 -13.11
C HIS A 156 17.28 0.76 -13.72
N ASP A 157 18.38 1.21 -13.12
CA ASP A 157 19.74 0.88 -13.53
C ASP A 157 20.08 -0.61 -13.30
N SER A 158 19.50 -1.22 -12.27
CA SER A 158 19.56 -2.67 -12.03
C SER A 158 18.62 -3.47 -12.94
N GLY A 159 17.94 -2.84 -13.89
CA GLY A 159 17.00 -3.49 -14.80
C GLY A 159 15.61 -3.74 -14.19
N ILE A 160 15.30 -3.21 -13.01
CA ILE A 160 14.09 -3.52 -12.23
C ILE A 160 13.09 -2.35 -12.32
N VAL A 161 11.83 -2.69 -12.58
CA VAL A 161 10.68 -1.78 -12.54
C VAL A 161 9.87 -2.11 -11.29
N HIS A 162 9.52 -1.09 -10.48
CA HIS A 162 8.85 -1.28 -9.20
C HIS A 162 7.36 -1.60 -9.34
N ARG A 163 6.63 -0.86 -10.17
CA ARG A 163 5.20 -0.99 -10.52
C ARG A 163 4.18 -0.69 -9.42
N ASP A 164 4.61 -0.28 -8.22
CA ASP A 164 3.70 0.11 -7.14
C ASP A 164 4.28 1.26 -6.29
N ILE A 165 4.72 2.33 -6.95
CA ILE A 165 5.21 3.54 -6.28
C ILE A 165 4.02 4.30 -5.68
N LYS A 166 3.97 4.37 -4.34
CA LYS A 166 2.92 5.06 -3.56
C LYS A 166 3.41 5.36 -2.15
N GLY A 167 2.67 6.17 -1.41
CA GLY A 167 3.05 6.60 -0.07
C GLY A 167 3.19 5.46 0.95
N GLU A 168 2.40 4.39 0.81
CA GLU A 168 2.46 3.18 1.63
C GLU A 168 3.77 2.39 1.42
N ASN A 169 4.31 2.43 0.21
CA ASN A 169 5.55 1.74 -0.16
C ASN A 169 6.79 2.64 -0.01
N ILE A 170 6.68 3.68 0.80
CA ILE A 170 7.76 4.59 1.18
C ILE A 170 7.84 4.60 2.69
N MET A 171 8.97 4.16 3.24
CA MET A 171 9.20 4.12 4.68
C MET A 171 10.40 4.99 5.07
N LEU A 172 10.53 5.26 6.37
CA LEU A 172 11.61 6.05 6.94
C LEU A 172 12.51 5.17 7.79
N ASP A 173 13.83 5.22 7.52
CA ASP A 173 14.83 4.49 8.29
C ASP A 173 15.14 5.20 9.64
N LYS A 174 16.06 4.64 10.42
CA LYS A 174 16.46 5.17 11.74
C LYS A 174 16.95 6.63 11.70
N ASP A 175 17.40 7.14 10.57
CA ASP A 175 17.88 8.50 10.36
C ASP A 175 16.84 9.39 9.67
N TYR A 176 15.61 8.90 9.47
CA TYR A 176 14.53 9.50 8.69
C TYR A 176 14.83 9.63 7.20
N LYS A 177 15.76 8.82 6.67
CA LYS A 177 15.95 8.71 5.22
C LYS A 177 14.82 7.92 4.60
N VAL A 178 14.43 8.34 3.42
CA VAL A 178 13.39 7.70 2.62
C VAL A 178 13.90 6.42 1.99
N LYS A 179 13.13 5.35 2.13
CA LYS A 179 13.38 4.05 1.52
C LYS A 179 12.17 3.55 0.72
N LEU A 180 12.42 3.11 -0.51
CA LEU A 180 11.45 2.35 -1.29
C LEU A 180 11.37 0.93 -0.75
N VAL A 181 10.14 0.45 -0.53
CA VAL A 181 9.85 -0.88 0.03
C VAL A 181 8.81 -1.61 -0.82
N ASP A 182 8.59 -2.89 -0.54
CA ASP A 182 7.60 -3.77 -1.17
C ASP A 182 7.80 -3.96 -2.68
N PHE A 183 8.67 -4.92 -3.02
CA PHE A 183 8.98 -5.33 -4.39
C PHE A 183 8.12 -6.51 -4.88
N GLY A 184 7.01 -6.81 -4.20
CA GLY A 184 6.10 -7.90 -4.56
C GLY A 184 5.55 -7.82 -5.99
N PHE A 185 5.43 -6.61 -6.54
CA PHE A 185 5.03 -6.39 -7.93
C PHE A 185 6.21 -6.10 -8.88
N ALA A 186 7.42 -5.92 -8.38
CA ALA A 186 8.57 -5.57 -9.19
C ALA A 186 8.86 -6.60 -10.29
N THR A 187 9.53 -6.18 -11.34
CA THR A 187 9.90 -7.05 -12.45
C THR A 187 11.18 -6.60 -13.12
N ASN A 188 11.95 -7.55 -13.59
CA ASN A 188 13.20 -7.45 -14.29
C ASN A 188 12.95 -7.15 -15.79
N LYS A 189 12.34 -6.00 -16.09
CA LYS A 189 12.00 -5.63 -17.46
C LYS A 189 11.92 -4.11 -17.65
N THR A 190 13.05 -3.43 -17.67
CA THR A 190 13.10 -2.00 -18.01
C THR A 190 12.92 -1.74 -19.51
N GLN A 191 13.24 -2.72 -20.36
CA GLN A 191 13.09 -2.64 -21.81
C GLN A 191 11.92 -3.50 -22.31
N GLY A 192 11.22 -3.02 -23.33
CA GLY A 192 10.05 -3.66 -23.89
C GLY A 192 8.77 -3.45 -23.10
N LYS A 193 7.66 -3.98 -23.62
CA LYS A 193 6.34 -3.77 -23.02
C LYS A 193 5.97 -4.88 -22.04
N LEU A 194 5.36 -4.48 -20.95
CA LEU A 194 4.71 -5.33 -19.96
C LEU A 194 3.23 -5.53 -20.33
N THR A 195 2.69 -6.70 -20.00
CA THR A 195 1.29 -7.06 -20.26
C THR A 195 0.55 -7.49 -18.98
N THR A 196 1.25 -7.57 -17.85
CA THR A 196 0.65 -7.87 -16.55
C THR A 196 0.26 -6.56 -15.86
N PHE A 197 -1.04 -6.40 -15.57
CA PHE A 197 -1.60 -5.17 -14.99
C PHE A 197 -1.67 -5.34 -13.48
N LEU A 198 -0.67 -4.80 -12.78
CA LEU A 198 -0.50 -4.87 -11.34
C LEU A 198 -0.24 -3.46 -10.79
N GLY A 199 -0.48 -3.26 -9.50
CA GLY A 199 -0.27 -1.99 -8.81
C GLY A 199 -1.56 -1.41 -8.22
N THR A 200 -1.43 -0.30 -7.52
CA THR A 200 -2.53 0.40 -6.84
C THR A 200 -3.21 1.36 -7.80
N LEU A 201 -4.49 1.16 -8.07
CA LEU A 201 -5.24 1.83 -9.15
C LEU A 201 -5.17 3.37 -9.13
N ASN A 202 -5.20 3.99 -7.95
CA ASN A 202 -5.15 5.45 -7.83
C ASN A 202 -3.81 6.06 -8.27
N TYR A 203 -2.75 5.26 -8.25
CA TYR A 203 -1.38 5.64 -8.65
C TYR A 203 -0.98 5.06 -10.02
N ALA A 204 -1.68 4.02 -10.49
CA ALA A 204 -1.38 3.34 -11.74
C ALA A 204 -1.56 4.27 -12.95
N ALA A 205 -0.69 4.15 -13.94
CA ALA A 205 -0.77 4.96 -15.16
C ALA A 205 -2.00 4.61 -16.04
N PRO A 206 -2.49 5.54 -16.88
CA PRO A 206 -3.73 5.35 -17.62
C PRO A 206 -3.70 4.14 -18.58
N GLU A 207 -2.55 3.80 -19.12
CA GLU A 207 -2.38 2.61 -19.98
C GLU A 207 -2.66 1.29 -19.22
N LEU A 208 -2.45 1.25 -17.89
CA LEU A 208 -2.82 0.09 -17.08
C LEU A 208 -4.34 -0.02 -16.92
N HIS A 209 -5.03 1.10 -16.75
CA HIS A 209 -6.49 1.14 -16.68
C HIS A 209 -7.16 0.76 -18.03
N LEU A 210 -6.45 1.02 -19.13
CA LEU A 210 -6.90 0.64 -20.48
C LEU A 210 -6.51 -0.79 -20.85
N HIS A 211 -5.85 -1.54 -19.95
CA HIS A 211 -5.31 -2.87 -20.22
C HIS A 211 -4.43 -2.93 -21.48
N GLN A 212 -3.66 -1.88 -21.73
CA GLN A 212 -2.74 -1.79 -22.86
C GLN A 212 -1.33 -2.20 -22.47
N PRO A 213 -0.56 -2.86 -23.35
CA PRO A 213 0.85 -3.12 -23.10
C PRO A 213 1.62 -1.82 -22.83
N TYR A 214 2.40 -1.76 -21.74
CA TYR A 214 3.01 -0.54 -21.23
C TYR A 214 4.51 -0.67 -20.95
N TYR A 215 5.21 0.47 -20.92
CA TYR A 215 6.60 0.53 -20.50
C TYR A 215 6.68 0.79 -18.99
N GLY A 216 7.31 -0.13 -18.27
CA GLY A 216 7.32 -0.11 -16.81
C GLY A 216 8.00 1.13 -16.23
N VAL A 217 9.16 1.53 -16.76
CA VAL A 217 9.88 2.74 -16.34
C VAL A 217 8.99 3.98 -16.45
N SER A 218 8.29 4.14 -17.57
CA SER A 218 7.39 5.28 -17.78
C SER A 218 6.15 5.22 -16.88
N SER A 219 5.67 4.02 -16.53
CA SER A 219 4.59 3.83 -15.56
C SER A 219 5.04 4.21 -14.14
N ASP A 220 6.26 3.85 -13.72
CA ASP A 220 6.82 4.26 -12.43
C ASP A 220 6.93 5.78 -12.31
N ILE A 221 7.32 6.48 -13.41
CA ILE A 221 7.35 7.96 -13.43
C ILE A 221 5.96 8.57 -13.25
N PHE A 222 4.91 7.99 -13.83
CA PHE A 222 3.54 8.43 -13.59
C PHE A 222 3.14 8.26 -12.13
N SER A 223 3.38 7.08 -11.56
CA SER A 223 3.07 6.77 -10.16
C SER A 223 3.85 7.68 -9.21
N LEU A 224 5.11 7.99 -9.51
CA LEU A 224 5.94 8.95 -8.78
C LEU A 224 5.34 10.37 -8.86
N GLY A 225 4.80 10.78 -10.02
CA GLY A 225 4.12 12.06 -10.19
C GLY A 225 2.87 12.17 -9.28
N VAL A 226 2.06 11.11 -9.20
CA VAL A 226 0.92 11.06 -8.27
C VAL A 226 1.40 11.10 -6.83
N THR A 227 2.43 10.33 -6.50
CA THR A 227 2.99 10.22 -5.14
C THR A 227 3.53 11.56 -4.65
N ILE A 228 4.30 12.29 -5.47
CA ILE A 228 4.83 13.59 -5.05
C ILE A 228 3.74 14.63 -4.86
N TYR A 229 2.66 14.59 -5.66
CA TYR A 229 1.50 15.44 -5.42
C TYR A 229 0.86 15.15 -4.05
N VAL A 230 0.73 13.87 -3.67
CA VAL A 230 0.22 13.47 -2.35
C VAL A 230 1.16 13.93 -1.24
N ILE A 231 2.47 13.79 -1.40
CA ILE A 231 3.46 14.28 -0.43
C ILE A 231 3.34 15.78 -0.21
N ILE A 232 3.15 16.57 -1.26
CA ILE A 232 3.01 18.02 -1.17
C ILE A 232 1.70 18.44 -0.51
N THR A 233 0.57 17.81 -0.89
CA THR A 233 -0.78 18.33 -0.60
C THR A 233 -1.56 17.53 0.44
N GLY A 234 -1.18 16.30 0.72
CA GLY A 234 -1.93 15.36 1.55
C GLY A 234 -3.18 14.77 0.86
N SER A 235 -3.33 14.93 -0.45
CA SER A 235 -4.52 14.45 -1.17
C SER A 235 -4.18 13.96 -2.57
N LEU A 236 -4.97 13.04 -3.10
CA LEU A 236 -4.82 12.56 -4.47
C LEU A 236 -5.12 13.67 -5.50
N PRO A 237 -4.39 13.71 -6.64
CA PRO A 237 -4.66 14.69 -7.71
C PRO A 237 -5.98 14.42 -8.44
N PHE A 238 -6.39 13.18 -8.54
CA PHE A 238 -7.63 12.65 -9.13
C PHE A 238 -7.93 11.30 -8.47
N LYS A 239 -9.12 10.74 -8.68
CA LYS A 239 -9.45 9.43 -8.11
C LYS A 239 -8.81 8.32 -8.93
N TYR A 240 -9.00 8.33 -10.23
CA TYR A 240 -8.40 7.39 -11.17
C TYR A 240 -7.97 8.11 -12.46
N PRO A 241 -6.89 7.69 -13.12
CA PRO A 241 -6.45 8.28 -14.39
C PRO A 241 -7.25 7.73 -15.59
N VAL A 242 -8.56 7.93 -15.55
CA VAL A 242 -9.51 7.49 -16.58
C VAL A 242 -10.32 8.67 -17.14
N ILE A 243 -10.82 8.56 -18.37
CA ILE A 243 -11.53 9.64 -19.08
C ILE A 243 -12.77 10.14 -18.32
N ASN A 244 -13.44 9.27 -17.56
CA ASN A 244 -14.64 9.60 -16.80
C ASN A 244 -14.37 10.19 -15.41
N ASP A 245 -13.12 10.23 -14.96
CA ASP A 245 -12.78 10.89 -13.71
C ASP A 245 -13.05 12.39 -13.79
N SER A 246 -13.61 12.95 -12.72
CA SER A 246 -14.04 14.34 -12.66
C SER A 246 -12.93 15.35 -12.88
N LEU A 247 -11.67 14.99 -12.55
CA LEU A 247 -10.48 15.82 -12.69
C LEU A 247 -9.56 15.34 -13.80
N TYR A 248 -9.31 14.01 -13.93
CA TYR A 248 -8.40 13.49 -14.94
C TYR A 248 -8.88 13.72 -16.36
N LYS A 249 -10.19 13.86 -16.59
CA LYS A 249 -10.76 14.24 -17.90
C LYS A 249 -10.16 15.51 -18.52
N TYR A 250 -9.70 16.44 -17.70
CA TYR A 250 -9.03 17.66 -18.16
C TYR A 250 -7.61 17.34 -18.65
N ILE A 251 -6.88 16.49 -17.91
CA ILE A 251 -5.55 16.02 -18.29
C ILE A 251 -5.64 15.23 -19.60
N PHE A 252 -6.63 14.34 -19.73
CA PHE A 252 -6.89 13.60 -20.94
C PHE A 252 -7.09 14.51 -22.17
N ARG A 253 -7.67 15.69 -21.99
CA ARG A 253 -7.90 16.70 -23.03
C ARG A 253 -6.75 17.69 -23.19
N ASN A 254 -5.64 17.51 -22.48
CA ASN A 254 -4.54 18.47 -22.36
C ASN A 254 -4.98 19.86 -21.84
N ASP A 255 -6.12 19.94 -21.15
CA ASP A 255 -6.66 21.16 -20.54
C ASP A 255 -6.17 21.28 -19.08
N TYR A 256 -4.87 21.47 -18.92
CA TYR A 256 -4.24 21.59 -17.59
C TYR A 256 -4.73 22.86 -16.86
N ASN A 257 -5.11 23.91 -17.57
CA ASN A 257 -5.65 25.12 -16.94
C ASN A 257 -6.92 24.83 -16.14
N SER A 258 -7.88 24.14 -16.77
CA SER A 258 -9.11 23.72 -16.11
C SER A 258 -8.83 22.73 -14.96
N PHE A 259 -7.87 21.82 -15.12
CA PHE A 259 -7.46 20.93 -14.04
C PHE A 259 -6.97 21.71 -12.82
N TRP A 260 -6.01 22.62 -13.00
CA TRP A 260 -5.45 23.42 -11.91
C TRP A 260 -6.46 24.39 -11.29
N ALA A 261 -7.38 24.94 -12.07
CA ALA A 261 -8.45 25.80 -11.57
C ALA A 261 -9.42 25.10 -10.59
N LYS A 262 -9.51 23.76 -10.63
CA LYS A 262 -10.31 22.94 -9.71
C LYS A 262 -9.57 22.56 -8.43
N LYS A 263 -8.27 22.87 -8.32
CA LYS A 263 -7.47 22.52 -7.15
C LYS A 263 -7.54 23.60 -6.09
N LYS A 264 -7.60 23.16 -4.82
CA LYS A 264 -7.62 24.08 -3.66
C LYS A 264 -6.22 24.61 -3.32
N PHE A 265 -5.17 23.88 -3.67
CA PHE A 265 -3.79 24.22 -3.33
C PHE A 265 -3.18 25.15 -4.36
N GLN A 266 -2.54 26.23 -3.88
CA GLN A 266 -1.74 27.13 -4.70
C GLN A 266 -0.32 26.57 -4.81
N LEU A 267 -0.04 25.88 -5.92
CA LEU A 267 1.25 25.27 -6.20
C LEU A 267 2.04 26.13 -7.18
N SER A 268 3.37 26.06 -7.08
CA SER A 268 4.27 26.84 -7.94
C SER A 268 4.08 26.49 -9.42
N PRO A 269 4.32 27.45 -10.34
CA PRO A 269 4.29 27.16 -11.77
C PRO A 269 5.31 26.08 -12.18
N SER A 270 6.50 26.07 -11.53
CA SER A 270 7.55 25.06 -11.80
C SER A 270 7.11 23.65 -11.40
N PHE A 271 6.38 23.51 -10.28
CA PHE A 271 5.78 22.22 -9.91
C PHE A 271 4.70 21.79 -10.89
N LYS A 272 3.79 22.68 -11.25
CA LYS A 272 2.71 22.38 -12.19
C LYS A 272 3.23 21.90 -13.54
N GLU A 273 4.29 22.53 -14.05
CA GLU A 273 4.97 22.12 -15.29
C GLU A 273 5.53 20.69 -15.18
N LEU A 274 6.30 20.41 -14.13
CA LEU A 274 6.88 19.09 -13.90
C LEU A 274 5.78 18.03 -13.72
N PHE A 275 4.81 18.30 -12.86
CA PHE A 275 3.71 17.39 -12.59
C PHE A 275 2.94 17.04 -13.87
N ASN A 276 2.58 18.03 -14.68
CA ASN A 276 1.87 17.83 -15.94
C ASN A 276 2.63 16.89 -16.90
N SER A 277 3.97 17.03 -16.96
CA SER A 277 4.79 16.15 -17.79
C SER A 277 4.86 14.73 -17.25
N MET A 278 4.99 14.55 -15.93
CA MET A 278 5.07 13.21 -15.31
C MET A 278 3.77 12.42 -15.47
N ILE A 279 2.60 13.10 -15.39
CA ILE A 279 1.29 12.45 -15.48
C ILE A 279 0.67 12.49 -16.89
N ALA A 280 1.46 12.82 -17.90
CA ALA A 280 0.99 12.90 -19.29
C ALA A 280 0.33 11.58 -19.72
N MET A 281 -0.80 11.68 -20.42
CA MET A 281 -1.52 10.52 -20.98
C MET A 281 -0.62 9.72 -21.91
N ASN A 282 0.10 10.41 -22.79
CA ASN A 282 1.06 9.78 -23.67
C ASN A 282 2.35 9.51 -22.89
N TYR A 283 2.65 8.24 -22.62
CA TYR A 283 3.82 7.80 -21.88
C TYR A 283 5.16 8.27 -22.47
N THR A 284 5.23 8.55 -23.78
CA THR A 284 6.46 9.05 -24.44
C THR A 284 6.78 10.51 -24.11
N GLN A 285 5.82 11.24 -23.53
CA GLN A 285 5.99 12.62 -23.10
C GLN A 285 6.42 12.73 -21.63
N ARG A 286 6.42 11.61 -20.91
CA ARG A 286 6.85 11.57 -19.52
C ARG A 286 8.38 11.68 -19.46
N PRO A 287 8.92 12.53 -18.57
CA PRO A 287 10.36 12.76 -18.48
C PRO A 287 11.07 11.52 -17.90
N SER A 288 12.33 11.36 -18.28
CA SER A 288 13.27 10.49 -17.59
C SER A 288 13.64 11.06 -16.21
N ILE A 289 14.21 10.24 -15.31
CA ILE A 289 14.73 10.69 -14.01
C ILE A 289 15.73 11.83 -14.19
N ALA A 290 16.64 11.73 -15.16
CA ALA A 290 17.62 12.78 -15.46
C ALA A 290 16.98 14.12 -15.88
N GLU A 291 15.86 14.08 -16.62
CA GLU A 291 15.11 15.28 -16.99
C GLU A 291 14.33 15.85 -15.80
N ILE A 292 13.77 15.00 -14.92
CA ILE A 292 13.13 15.43 -13.66
C ILE A 292 14.14 16.20 -12.81
N ARG A 293 15.36 15.67 -12.61
CA ARG A 293 16.43 16.33 -11.85
C ARG A 293 16.80 17.70 -12.44
N LYS A 294 16.77 17.84 -13.77
CA LYS A 294 17.04 19.10 -14.47
C LYS A 294 15.85 20.05 -14.50
N SER A 295 14.67 19.66 -14.04
CA SER A 295 13.50 20.52 -14.01
C SER A 295 13.74 21.77 -13.16
N LYS A 296 13.03 22.85 -13.48
CA LYS A 296 13.10 24.08 -12.69
C LYS A 296 12.73 23.83 -11.23
N TRP A 297 11.70 22.99 -10.99
CA TRP A 297 11.22 22.67 -9.65
C TRP A 297 12.29 21.98 -8.79
N MET A 298 12.98 20.97 -9.34
CA MET A 298 14.04 20.26 -8.59
C MET A 298 15.27 21.15 -8.35
N ARG A 299 15.61 22.06 -9.27
CA ARG A 299 16.71 23.01 -9.08
C ARG A 299 16.48 24.05 -7.97
N GLU A 300 15.24 24.22 -7.54
CA GLU A 300 14.86 25.06 -6.39
C GLU A 300 15.02 24.31 -5.05
N MET A 301 15.56 23.08 -5.04
CA MET A 301 15.85 22.31 -3.83
C MET A 301 16.89 23.03 -2.95
N LYS A 302 16.67 23.00 -1.64
CA LYS A 302 17.50 23.64 -0.64
C LYS A 302 17.97 22.59 0.37
N GLU A 303 19.19 22.13 0.22
CA GLU A 303 19.77 21.10 1.11
C GLU A 303 19.90 21.59 2.56
N GLU A 304 20.03 22.90 2.78
CA GLU A 304 20.06 23.49 4.12
C GLU A 304 18.76 23.25 4.92
N LEU A 305 17.67 22.79 4.28
CA LEU A 305 16.44 22.42 4.94
C LEU A 305 16.40 20.95 5.43
N ILE A 306 17.43 20.14 5.19
CA ILE A 306 17.47 18.73 5.65
C ILE A 306 17.30 18.63 7.17
N PRO A 307 17.98 19.43 8.03
CA PRO A 307 17.75 19.37 9.47
C PRO A 307 16.32 19.76 9.88
N GLN A 308 15.74 20.74 9.18
CA GLN A 308 14.35 21.19 9.42
C GLN A 308 13.36 20.09 9.00
N LEU A 309 13.57 19.39 7.89
CA LEU A 309 12.76 18.24 7.49
C LEU A 309 12.84 17.12 8.54
N LYS A 310 14.03 16.81 9.06
CA LYS A 310 14.18 15.83 10.15
C LYS A 310 13.39 16.24 11.39
N THR A 311 13.45 17.51 11.78
CA THR A 311 12.66 18.05 12.89
C THR A 311 11.16 17.93 12.62
N GLU A 312 10.71 18.19 11.40
CA GLU A 312 9.31 18.05 11.00
C GLU A 312 8.85 16.59 11.01
N TYR A 313 9.69 15.64 10.60
CA TYR A 313 9.41 14.21 10.78
C TYR A 313 9.22 13.85 12.24
N MET A 314 10.15 14.26 13.12
CA MET A 314 10.06 14.00 14.56
C MET A 314 8.77 14.58 15.17
N ARG A 315 8.41 15.82 14.80
CA ARG A 315 7.18 16.45 15.25
C ARG A 315 5.94 15.66 14.81
N ARG A 316 5.88 15.24 13.55
CA ARG A 316 4.76 14.46 13.00
C ARG A 316 4.68 13.07 13.61
N GLU A 317 5.81 12.45 13.89
CA GLU A 317 5.89 11.13 14.51
C GLU A 317 5.21 11.08 15.88
N LEU A 318 5.33 12.12 16.69
CA LEU A 318 4.62 12.20 17.96
C LEU A 318 3.11 12.05 17.80
N ILE A 319 2.55 12.70 16.77
CA ILE A 319 1.12 12.60 16.45
C ILE A 319 0.76 11.20 15.93
N VAL A 320 1.63 10.62 15.08
CA VAL A 320 1.46 9.25 14.57
C VAL A 320 1.45 8.24 15.71
N LYS A 321 2.41 8.31 16.63
CA LYS A 321 2.51 7.43 17.80
C LYS A 321 1.28 7.58 18.70
N GLN A 322 0.91 8.80 19.06
CA GLN A 322 -0.28 9.07 19.88
C GLN A 322 -1.54 8.47 19.26
N LYS A 323 -1.73 8.65 17.95
CA LYS A 323 -2.92 8.10 17.25
C LYS A 323 -2.91 6.58 17.19
N ARG A 324 -1.77 5.94 17.00
CA ARG A 324 -1.63 4.48 17.07
C ARG A 324 -1.97 3.95 18.47
N GLU A 325 -1.49 4.59 19.54
CA GLU A 325 -1.81 4.24 20.92
C GLU A 325 -3.30 4.39 21.23
N GLU A 326 -3.92 5.50 20.82
CA GLU A 326 -5.37 5.70 20.94
C GLU A 326 -6.17 4.59 20.24
N MET A 327 -5.74 4.16 19.05
CA MET A 327 -6.39 3.07 18.32
C MET A 327 -6.26 1.72 19.05
N ILE A 328 -5.08 1.42 19.62
CA ILE A 328 -4.84 0.21 20.40
C ILE A 328 -5.68 0.22 21.67
N MET A 329 -5.73 1.33 22.40
CA MET A 329 -6.56 1.47 23.60
C MET A 329 -8.06 1.27 23.29
N LYS A 330 -8.55 1.86 22.19
CA LYS A 330 -9.94 1.68 21.75
C LYS A 330 -10.24 0.21 21.42
N LYS A 331 -9.31 -0.49 20.73
CA LYS A 331 -9.46 -1.93 20.46
C LYS A 331 -9.54 -2.76 21.74
N ASN A 332 -8.71 -2.46 22.75
CA ASN A 332 -8.66 -3.19 24.02
C ASN A 332 -9.92 -2.93 24.87
N ILE A 333 -10.46 -1.71 24.86
CA ILE A 333 -11.69 -1.36 25.57
C ILE A 333 -12.91 -2.08 24.95
N VAL A 334 -12.99 -2.11 23.62
CA VAL A 334 -14.08 -2.79 22.88
C VAL A 334 -13.94 -4.31 23.01
N GLY A 335 -12.72 -4.85 22.98
CA GLY A 335 -12.47 -6.29 23.18
C GLY A 335 -12.89 -6.82 24.56
N ASN A 336 -12.88 -5.97 25.60
CA ASN A 336 -13.33 -6.34 26.94
C ASN A 336 -14.86 -6.21 27.15
N GLN A 337 -15.59 -5.53 26.25
CA GLN A 337 -17.03 -5.34 26.39
C GLN A 337 -17.89 -6.10 25.35
N CYS A 338 -17.30 -6.66 24.30
CA CYS A 338 -18.10 -7.36 23.28
C CYS A 338 -17.29 -8.42 22.52
N ASN A 339 -17.68 -9.66 22.68
CA ASN A 339 -17.27 -10.77 21.82
C ASN A 339 -17.97 -10.72 20.43
N LYS A 340 -18.26 -9.53 19.93
CA LYS A 340 -18.86 -9.35 18.59
C LYS A 340 -18.49 -7.99 18.02
N GLU A 341 -17.87 -8.04 16.83
CA GLU A 341 -17.75 -6.99 15.81
C GLU A 341 -16.71 -5.86 16.04
N ASN A 342 -15.57 -5.99 15.37
CA ASN A 342 -14.61 -4.91 15.19
C ASN A 342 -14.65 -4.38 13.76
N LYS A 343 -15.09 -3.15 13.56
CA LYS A 343 -14.85 -2.36 12.35
C LYS A 343 -13.91 -1.20 12.68
N VAL A 344 -12.83 -1.08 11.97
CA VAL A 344 -11.93 0.09 11.99
C VAL A 344 -12.17 0.87 10.71
N TYR A 345 -12.63 2.12 10.84
CA TYR A 345 -12.73 3.06 9.73
C TYR A 345 -11.35 3.68 9.48
N LYS A 346 -10.79 3.49 8.28
CA LYS A 346 -9.78 4.39 7.68
C LYS A 346 -10.51 5.33 6.74
N GLY A 347 -10.23 6.64 6.84
CA GLY A 347 -10.88 7.64 6.01
C GLY A 347 -10.57 7.46 4.52
N ASP A 348 -11.49 7.80 3.69
CA ASP A 348 -11.61 7.94 2.21
C ASP A 348 -10.44 7.54 1.28
N GLN A 349 -9.58 6.61 1.65
CA GLN A 349 -8.69 5.90 0.76
C GLN A 349 -9.33 4.56 0.39
N PHE A 350 -9.82 4.49 -0.83
CA PHE A 350 -10.40 3.28 -1.39
C PHE A 350 -9.26 2.35 -1.81
N ASP A 351 -8.80 1.50 -0.89
CA ASP A 351 -7.91 0.38 -1.21
C ASP A 351 -8.75 -0.81 -1.64
N TYR A 352 -8.50 -1.31 -2.84
CA TYR A 352 -9.18 -2.48 -3.39
C TYR A 352 -9.01 -3.73 -2.51
N ASN A 353 -7.82 -3.91 -1.93
CA ASN A 353 -7.54 -5.00 -1.00
C ASN A 353 -8.24 -4.78 0.34
N GLU A 354 -8.40 -3.52 0.77
CA GLU A 354 -9.19 -3.17 1.96
C GLU A 354 -10.68 -3.41 1.73
N LEU A 355 -11.20 -3.12 0.53
CA LEU A 355 -12.58 -3.45 0.19
C LEU A 355 -12.82 -4.96 0.19
N ILE A 356 -11.92 -5.75 -0.39
CA ILE A 356 -12.00 -7.21 -0.36
C ILE A 356 -11.90 -7.72 1.09
N SER A 357 -10.98 -7.20 1.90
CA SER A 357 -10.83 -7.59 3.30
C SER A 357 -12.00 -7.14 4.17
N LYS A 358 -12.62 -5.99 3.89
CA LYS A 358 -13.87 -5.54 4.56
C LYS A 358 -15.06 -6.41 4.17
N ILE A 359 -15.18 -6.74 2.90
CA ILE A 359 -16.22 -7.63 2.38
C ILE A 359 -16.06 -9.04 2.98
N GLU A 360 -14.84 -9.55 3.11
CA GLU A 360 -14.57 -10.85 3.76
C GLU A 360 -14.86 -10.84 5.27
N ARG A 361 -14.63 -9.71 5.97
CA ARG A 361 -14.92 -9.59 7.42
C ARG A 361 -16.41 -9.41 7.74
N ILE A 362 -17.18 -8.78 6.87
CA ILE A 362 -18.65 -8.65 7.02
C ILE A 362 -19.33 -10.03 6.97
N ASN A 363 -18.77 -11.00 6.25
CA ASN A 363 -19.34 -12.33 6.09
C ASN A 363 -19.14 -13.29 7.27
N ILE A 364 -18.30 -12.96 8.26
CA ILE A 364 -18.05 -13.85 9.41
C ILE A 364 -19.10 -13.66 10.52
N SER A 365 -19.81 -12.53 10.56
CA SER A 365 -20.69 -12.17 11.68
C SER A 365 -22.19 -12.28 11.45
N ASN A 366 -22.68 -12.39 10.21
CA ASN A 366 -24.14 -12.47 9.96
C ASN A 366 -24.50 -13.54 8.92
N LYS A 367 -25.17 -14.58 9.41
CA LYS A 367 -25.66 -15.72 8.61
C LYS A 367 -26.89 -15.42 7.74
N GLU A 368 -27.35 -14.20 7.62
CA GLU A 368 -28.49 -13.85 6.77
C GLU A 368 -28.24 -12.57 5.96
N SER A 369 -28.18 -12.74 4.65
CA SER A 369 -28.79 -11.97 3.57
C SER A 369 -27.94 -11.10 2.66
N ILE A 370 -26.72 -10.69 2.95
CA ILE A 370 -25.92 -9.87 2.00
C ILE A 370 -24.68 -10.64 1.54
N SER A 371 -24.44 -10.75 0.22
CA SER A 371 -23.26 -11.43 -0.29
C SER A 371 -21.99 -10.59 -0.07
N LYS A 372 -20.82 -11.25 -0.13
CA LYS A 372 -19.54 -10.56 0.01
C LYS A 372 -19.22 -9.56 -1.12
N TYR A 373 -20.07 -9.51 -2.13
CA TYR A 373 -19.95 -8.61 -3.27
C TYR A 373 -21.05 -7.54 -3.30
N ALA A 374 -21.68 -7.23 -2.17
CA ALA A 374 -22.68 -6.16 -2.10
C ALA A 374 -22.02 -4.77 -2.09
N ILE A 375 -22.66 -3.82 -2.75
CA ILE A 375 -22.28 -2.40 -2.77
C ILE A 375 -23.32 -1.60 -1.99
N GLU A 376 -22.89 -0.90 -0.93
CA GLU A 376 -23.76 0.01 -0.20
C GLU A 376 -24.14 1.21 -1.07
N THR A 377 -25.43 1.54 -1.14
CA THR A 377 -25.90 2.73 -1.84
C THR A 377 -25.94 3.92 -0.85
N ASN A 378 -25.55 5.09 -1.30
CA ASN A 378 -25.63 6.31 -0.49
C ASN A 378 -27.07 6.87 -0.40
N ASN A 379 -28.07 6.05 -0.67
CA ASN A 379 -29.46 6.48 -0.79
C ASN A 379 -30.39 5.67 0.09
N ASP A 380 -31.20 6.36 0.89
CA ASP A 380 -32.15 5.74 1.81
C ASP A 380 -33.46 5.31 1.14
N LYS A 381 -33.60 5.55 -0.19
CA LYS A 381 -34.81 5.28 -0.94
C LYS A 381 -34.63 4.15 -1.95
N GLU A 382 -35.43 3.12 -1.83
CA GLU A 382 -35.41 1.92 -2.65
C GLU A 382 -35.48 2.21 -4.17
N LYS A 383 -36.41 3.07 -4.57
CA LYS A 383 -36.61 3.42 -5.99
C LYS A 383 -35.41 4.14 -6.60
N GLU A 384 -34.75 5.03 -5.84
CA GLU A 384 -33.58 5.75 -6.31
C GLU A 384 -32.37 4.82 -6.45
N SER A 385 -32.17 3.90 -5.50
CA SER A 385 -31.11 2.89 -5.56
C SER A 385 -31.29 1.93 -6.73
N TYR A 386 -32.51 1.56 -7.06
CA TYR A 386 -32.83 0.71 -8.22
C TYR A 386 -32.59 1.44 -9.56
N VAL A 387 -32.89 2.74 -9.64
CA VAL A 387 -32.59 3.58 -10.81
C VAL A 387 -31.09 3.72 -11.01
N ILE A 388 -30.34 3.89 -9.94
CA ILE A 388 -28.87 3.96 -9.98
C ILE A 388 -28.30 2.65 -10.53
N MET A 389 -28.77 1.50 -10.03
CA MET A 389 -28.34 0.17 -10.51
C MET A 389 -28.55 0.01 -12.01
N LYS A 390 -29.74 0.35 -12.53
CA LYS A 390 -30.04 0.31 -13.98
C LYS A 390 -29.15 1.26 -14.78
N ARG A 391 -28.94 2.48 -14.28
CA ARG A 391 -28.08 3.45 -14.94
C ARG A 391 -26.64 2.94 -15.07
N ILE A 392 -26.08 2.35 -14.01
CA ILE A 392 -24.73 1.78 -14.02
C ILE A 392 -24.61 0.68 -15.09
N LEU A 393 -25.58 -0.24 -15.16
CA LEU A 393 -25.58 -1.32 -16.14
C LEU A 393 -25.66 -0.80 -17.59
N ASN A 394 -26.55 0.18 -17.82
CA ASN A 394 -26.69 0.82 -19.14
C ASN A 394 -25.44 1.59 -19.58
N GLU A 395 -24.80 2.35 -18.66
CA GLU A 395 -23.58 3.10 -18.96
C GLU A 395 -22.39 2.18 -19.27
N LYS A 396 -22.42 0.94 -18.78
CA LYS A 396 -21.43 -0.10 -19.11
C LYS A 396 -21.79 -0.96 -20.31
N GLY A 397 -22.96 -0.75 -20.91
CA GLY A 397 -23.41 -1.50 -22.08
C GLY A 397 -23.83 -2.93 -21.78
N TYR A 398 -24.18 -3.25 -20.53
CA TYR A 398 -24.69 -4.57 -20.17
C TYR A 398 -26.19 -4.68 -20.49
N GLU A 399 -26.58 -5.74 -21.19
CA GLU A 399 -27.98 -6.10 -21.37
C GLU A 399 -28.54 -6.78 -20.13
N TYR A 400 -29.75 -6.42 -19.70
CA TYR A 400 -30.40 -7.02 -18.57
C TYR A 400 -31.90 -7.20 -18.79
N LYS A 401 -32.48 -8.16 -18.03
CA LYS A 401 -33.94 -8.36 -17.91
C LYS A 401 -34.36 -8.13 -16.48
N GLU A 402 -35.39 -7.37 -16.27
CA GLU A 402 -35.98 -7.11 -14.95
C GLU A 402 -36.79 -8.32 -14.50
N ASP A 403 -36.67 -8.63 -13.20
CA ASP A 403 -37.53 -9.56 -12.50
C ASP A 403 -38.31 -8.77 -11.43
N GLU A 404 -39.59 -8.50 -11.74
CA GLU A 404 -40.44 -7.65 -10.90
C GLU A 404 -40.82 -8.32 -9.57
N LYS A 405 -40.65 -9.65 -9.43
CA LYS A 405 -41.06 -10.39 -8.25
C LYS A 405 -40.11 -10.20 -7.07
N ASP A 406 -38.82 -10.04 -7.34
CA ASP A 406 -37.79 -9.95 -6.31
C ASP A 406 -36.89 -8.71 -6.45
N CYS A 407 -37.35 -7.72 -7.24
CA CYS A 407 -36.59 -6.47 -7.48
C CYS A 407 -35.15 -6.72 -7.93
N SER A 408 -34.95 -7.65 -8.85
CA SER A 408 -33.63 -8.02 -9.37
C SER A 408 -33.49 -7.79 -10.88
N LEU A 409 -32.23 -7.72 -11.33
CA LEU A 409 -31.87 -7.65 -12.74
C LEU A 409 -31.04 -8.88 -13.12
N ASN A 410 -31.47 -9.62 -14.13
CA ASN A 410 -30.70 -10.69 -14.74
C ASN A 410 -29.81 -10.10 -15.83
N VAL A 411 -28.52 -9.97 -15.58
CA VAL A 411 -27.55 -9.29 -16.44
C VAL A 411 -26.84 -10.31 -17.31
N SER A 412 -26.79 -10.06 -18.63
CA SER A 412 -25.99 -10.84 -19.57
C SER A 412 -24.57 -10.26 -19.62
N VAL A 413 -23.56 -11.06 -19.25
CA VAL A 413 -22.17 -10.61 -19.18
C VAL A 413 -21.40 -10.90 -20.45
N ASP A 414 -21.82 -11.94 -21.19
CA ASP A 414 -21.25 -12.30 -22.49
C ASP A 414 -22.38 -12.71 -23.45
N THR A 415 -22.42 -12.08 -24.61
CA THR A 415 -23.42 -12.33 -25.66
C THR A 415 -23.23 -13.70 -26.31
N ASN A 416 -22.02 -14.26 -26.30
CA ASN A 416 -21.68 -15.52 -26.97
C ASN A 416 -21.84 -16.76 -26.09
N GLU A 417 -21.68 -16.66 -24.77
CA GLU A 417 -21.64 -17.81 -23.86
C GLU A 417 -22.88 -17.94 -22.95
N LYS A 418 -23.88 -17.09 -23.08
CA LYS A 418 -25.14 -17.09 -22.25
C LYS A 418 -24.88 -17.01 -20.74
N ARG A 419 -23.73 -16.49 -20.32
CA ARG A 419 -23.42 -16.32 -18.89
C ARG A 419 -24.24 -15.20 -18.29
N ARG A 420 -24.89 -15.48 -17.18
CA ARG A 420 -25.77 -14.55 -16.49
C ARG A 420 -25.38 -14.41 -15.04
N ILE A 421 -25.50 -13.21 -14.52
CA ILE A 421 -25.45 -12.92 -13.09
C ILE A 421 -26.76 -12.29 -12.69
N LYS A 422 -27.12 -12.46 -11.43
CA LYS A 422 -28.28 -11.83 -10.83
C LYS A 422 -27.84 -10.68 -9.94
N VAL A 423 -28.38 -9.50 -10.21
CA VAL A 423 -28.12 -8.27 -9.44
C VAL A 423 -29.42 -7.86 -8.78
N TYR A 424 -29.42 -7.71 -7.48
CA TYR A 424 -30.62 -7.35 -6.73
C TYR A 424 -30.36 -6.34 -5.63
N LEU A 425 -31.40 -5.62 -5.25
CA LEU A 425 -31.37 -4.64 -4.19
C LEU A 425 -31.78 -5.29 -2.87
N LYS A 426 -30.93 -5.23 -1.86
CA LYS A 426 -31.24 -5.70 -0.50
C LYS A 426 -31.25 -4.55 0.49
N LYS A 427 -32.19 -4.62 1.44
CA LYS A 427 -32.26 -3.69 2.57
C LYS A 427 -31.66 -4.33 3.82
N HIS A 428 -30.74 -3.61 4.47
CA HIS A 428 -30.18 -4.01 5.76
C HIS A 428 -29.98 -2.77 6.64
N GLU A 429 -30.45 -2.80 7.87
CA GLU A 429 -30.31 -1.70 8.86
C GLU A 429 -30.62 -0.29 8.30
N ASN A 430 -31.75 -0.12 7.61
CA ASN A 430 -32.19 1.15 6.98
C ASN A 430 -31.35 1.65 5.79
N LYS A 431 -30.43 0.83 5.27
CA LYS A 431 -29.65 1.13 4.05
C LYS A 431 -29.96 0.13 2.96
N TYR A 432 -29.76 0.53 1.71
CA TYR A 432 -29.93 -0.33 0.54
C TYR A 432 -28.57 -0.71 -0.02
N TYR A 433 -28.47 -1.96 -0.46
CA TYR A 433 -27.26 -2.56 -1.03
C TYR A 433 -27.58 -3.18 -2.39
N ILE A 434 -26.70 -2.92 -3.37
CA ILE A 434 -26.71 -3.64 -4.63
C ILE A 434 -25.92 -4.91 -4.42
N ASP A 435 -26.59 -6.05 -4.43
CA ASP A 435 -26.00 -7.36 -4.18
C ASP A 435 -25.91 -8.17 -5.48
N PHE A 436 -24.88 -9.01 -5.57
CA PHE A 436 -24.54 -9.75 -6.79
C PHE A 436 -24.46 -11.25 -6.52
N ASP A 437 -25.23 -12.01 -7.26
CA ASP A 437 -25.07 -13.46 -7.33
C ASP A 437 -24.30 -13.80 -8.61
N LYS A 438 -23.10 -14.37 -8.46
CA LYS A 438 -22.19 -14.67 -9.57
C LYS A 438 -22.73 -15.70 -10.58
N GLY A 439 -23.83 -16.41 -10.25
CA GLY A 439 -24.35 -17.49 -11.09
C GLY A 439 -23.27 -18.51 -11.45
N ASP A 440 -23.18 -18.83 -12.74
CA ASP A 440 -22.25 -19.84 -13.29
C ASP A 440 -20.85 -19.28 -13.64
N MET A 441 -20.56 -18.02 -13.29
CA MET A 441 -19.24 -17.41 -13.59
C MET A 441 -18.16 -17.95 -12.66
N ASN A 442 -16.94 -18.12 -13.20
CA ASN A 442 -15.79 -18.36 -12.35
C ASN A 442 -15.43 -17.11 -11.55
N LYS A 443 -14.60 -17.28 -10.50
CA LYS A 443 -14.25 -16.19 -9.58
C LYS A 443 -13.59 -15.00 -10.28
N GLU A 444 -12.73 -15.26 -11.23
CA GLU A 444 -11.94 -14.21 -11.90
C GLU A 444 -12.79 -13.37 -12.87
N GLU A 445 -13.65 -14.02 -13.65
CA GLU A 445 -14.60 -13.36 -14.56
C GLU A 445 -15.62 -12.53 -13.79
N PHE A 446 -16.14 -13.08 -12.67
CA PHE A 446 -17.06 -12.35 -11.83
C PHE A 446 -16.40 -11.12 -11.19
N LEU A 447 -15.15 -11.22 -10.73
CA LEU A 447 -14.39 -10.10 -10.18
C LEU A 447 -14.16 -9.00 -11.23
N ARG A 448 -13.89 -9.35 -12.49
CA ARG A 448 -13.79 -8.38 -13.59
C ARG A 448 -15.11 -7.64 -13.82
N PHE A 449 -16.22 -8.36 -13.88
CA PHE A 449 -17.55 -7.76 -14.01
C PHE A 449 -17.84 -6.82 -12.83
N TYR A 450 -17.69 -7.31 -11.61
CA TYR A 450 -17.93 -6.56 -10.38
C TYR A 450 -17.09 -5.28 -10.31
N HIS A 451 -15.83 -5.39 -10.67
CA HIS A 451 -14.92 -4.24 -10.74
C HIS A 451 -15.39 -3.18 -11.77
N ASN A 452 -15.85 -3.61 -12.95
CA ASN A 452 -16.41 -2.70 -13.95
C ASN A 452 -17.65 -1.95 -13.45
N ILE A 453 -18.45 -2.56 -12.59
CA ILE A 453 -19.61 -1.91 -11.95
C ILE A 453 -19.17 -0.92 -10.87
N LEU A 454 -18.21 -1.29 -10.02
CA LEU A 454 -17.71 -0.45 -8.93
C LEU A 454 -17.15 0.90 -9.40
N ILE A 455 -16.50 0.95 -10.56
CA ILE A 455 -15.89 2.17 -11.10
C ILE A 455 -16.94 3.28 -11.35
N LEU A 456 -18.22 2.97 -11.47
CA LEU A 456 -19.27 3.96 -11.70
C LEU A 456 -20.03 4.38 -10.43
N HIS A 457 -20.05 3.55 -9.41
CA HIS A 457 -20.86 3.84 -8.21
C HIS A 457 -20.18 4.86 -7.26
N ASN A 458 -18.92 5.12 -7.45
CA ASN A 458 -18.12 6.08 -6.71
C ASN A 458 -17.77 7.26 -7.63
#